data_6fe748f7014ba179812eae1571803127
#
_entry.id   6fe748f7014ba179812eae1571803127
#
_cell.length_a   1.000
_cell.length_b   1.000
_cell.length_c   1.000
_cell.angle_alpha   90.00
_cell.angle_beta   90.00
_cell.angle_gamma   90.00
#
_symmetry.space_group_name_H-M   'P 1'
#
loop_
_entity.id
_entity.type
_entity.pdbx_description
1 polymer ?
#
loop_
_entity_poly.entity_id
_entity_poly.type
_entity_poly.pdbx_seq_one_letter_code
_entity_poly.pdbx_strand_id
1 'polypeptide(L)'
;MKLVVEALTKFSCGLLMVGLLIFLPAGTLSYTYGWLLIGLLFDPMLIAGFVMLAKSPDFLKKRLDAKEKQGTQKGVVAFSGLMFIAGFVVAGLDFRFGWSRMPTWVVITASVLFLAAYGLYAEVMRENAYLSRTVKVEEGQTVVDTGLYGIVRHPMYMATILLFLMIPLVLGSWYGLIAFAFYPAIIIVRLKDEENLLTRELPG
;
A
#
# COMPACT_ATOMS: atom_id res chain seq x y z
N MET A 1 -8.11 9.21 23.07
CA MET A 1 -6.83 9.96 23.02
C MET A 1 -5.64 9.11 22.59
N LYS A 2 -5.36 7.96 23.18
CA LYS A 2 -4.22 7.08 22.78
C LYS A 2 -4.24 6.63 21.30
N LEU A 3 -5.41 6.22 20.77
CA LEU A 3 -5.55 5.79 19.38
C LEU A 3 -5.22 6.90 18.38
N VAL A 4 -5.67 8.12 18.65
CA VAL A 4 -5.39 9.31 17.81
C VAL A 4 -3.90 9.60 17.77
N VAL A 5 -3.25 9.62 18.94
CA VAL A 5 -1.81 9.84 19.03
C VAL A 5 -1.03 8.76 18.27
N GLU A 6 -1.41 7.49 18.43
CA GLU A 6 -0.78 6.37 17.72
C GLU A 6 -0.95 6.51 16.19
N ALA A 7 -2.16 6.83 15.73
CA ALA A 7 -2.44 7.02 14.31
C ALA A 7 -1.62 8.17 13.71
N LEU A 8 -1.62 9.33 14.38
CA LEU A 8 -0.85 10.50 13.95
C LEU A 8 0.66 10.24 13.97
N THR A 9 1.16 9.56 15.00
CA THR A 9 2.59 9.21 15.08
C THR A 9 3.00 8.32 13.92
N LYS A 10 2.24 7.24 13.65
CA LYS A 10 2.52 6.32 12.54
C LYS A 10 2.42 7.01 11.19
N PHE A 11 1.42 7.87 11.01
CA PHE A 11 1.23 8.68 9.81
C PHE A 11 2.43 9.62 9.58
N SER A 12 2.81 10.40 10.59
CA SER A 12 3.94 11.35 10.49
C SER A 12 5.27 10.64 10.26
N CYS A 13 5.52 9.51 10.96
CA CYS A 13 6.71 8.70 10.72
C CYS A 13 6.74 8.15 9.28
N GLY A 14 5.61 7.67 8.76
CA GLY A 14 5.50 7.20 7.38
C GLY A 14 5.77 8.31 6.37
N LEU A 15 5.16 9.49 6.57
CA LEU A 15 5.36 10.66 5.71
C LEU A 15 6.83 11.10 5.69
N LEU A 16 7.47 11.21 6.86
CA LEU A 16 8.89 11.57 6.98
C LEU A 16 9.78 10.53 6.32
N MET A 17 9.52 9.24 6.56
CA MET A 17 10.31 8.15 5.98
C MET A 17 10.24 8.17 4.45
N VAL A 18 9.04 8.25 3.87
CA VAL A 18 8.87 8.30 2.41
C VAL A 18 9.49 9.56 1.83
N GLY A 19 9.28 10.72 2.48
CA GLY A 19 9.92 11.98 2.07
C GLY A 19 11.44 11.88 2.05
N LEU A 20 12.05 11.34 3.11
CA LEU A 20 13.50 11.13 3.18
C LEU A 20 13.98 10.18 2.08
N LEU A 21 13.29 9.05 1.86
CA LEU A 21 13.67 8.07 0.84
C LEU A 21 13.58 8.60 -0.58
N ILE A 22 12.75 9.60 -0.85
CA ILE A 22 12.59 10.24 -2.16
C ILE A 22 13.56 11.42 -2.31
N PHE A 23 13.51 12.39 -1.38
CA PHE A 23 14.19 13.67 -1.57
C PHE A 23 15.68 13.65 -1.22
N LEU A 24 16.12 12.78 -0.32
CA LEU A 24 17.55 12.66 0.03
C LEU A 24 18.36 12.13 -1.15
N PRO A 25 17.96 11.04 -1.84
CA PRO A 25 18.64 10.59 -3.06
C PRO A 25 18.48 11.58 -4.22
N ALA A 26 17.33 12.25 -4.34
CA ALA A 26 17.11 13.29 -5.34
C ALA A 26 18.05 14.50 -5.15
N GLY A 27 18.53 14.74 -3.92
CA GLY A 27 19.42 15.84 -3.57
C GLY A 27 18.76 17.23 -3.61
N THR A 28 17.43 17.28 -3.72
CA THR A 28 16.66 18.53 -3.82
C THR A 28 15.21 18.33 -3.42
N LEU A 29 14.58 19.38 -2.90
CA LEU A 29 13.12 19.44 -2.68
C LEU A 29 12.34 19.91 -3.91
N SER A 30 13.00 20.25 -5.03
CA SER A 30 12.37 20.70 -6.28
C SER A 30 11.87 19.54 -7.15
N TYR A 31 11.84 18.31 -6.62
CA TYR A 31 11.31 17.14 -7.29
C TYR A 31 9.76 17.14 -7.26
N THR A 32 9.14 17.75 -8.27
CA THR A 32 7.69 17.96 -8.34
C THR A 32 6.90 16.66 -8.27
N TYR A 33 7.34 15.60 -8.96
CA TYR A 33 6.68 14.30 -8.92
C TYR A 33 6.81 13.59 -7.55
N GLY A 34 7.86 13.92 -6.80
CA GLY A 34 7.97 13.48 -5.40
C GLY A 34 6.86 14.06 -4.52
N TRP A 35 6.59 15.37 -4.65
CA TRP A 35 5.47 16.01 -3.94
C TRP A 35 4.12 15.52 -4.42
N LEU A 36 3.97 15.29 -5.73
CA LEU A 36 2.75 14.70 -6.29
C LEU A 36 2.45 13.34 -5.66
N LEU A 37 3.46 12.46 -5.58
CA LEU A 37 3.27 11.15 -4.94
C LEU A 37 2.94 11.29 -3.45
N ILE A 38 3.59 12.19 -2.72
CA ILE A 38 3.29 12.43 -1.31
C ILE A 38 1.83 12.82 -1.12
N GLY A 39 1.32 13.78 -1.91
CA GLY A 39 -0.08 14.17 -1.87
C GLY A 39 -1.02 13.00 -2.19
N LEU A 40 -0.78 12.32 -3.32
CA LEU A 40 -1.60 11.18 -3.75
C LEU A 40 -1.60 10.02 -2.74
N LEU A 41 -0.49 9.79 -2.04
CA LEU A 41 -0.36 8.70 -1.08
C LEU A 41 -0.95 9.06 0.29
N PHE A 42 -0.67 10.25 0.80
CA PHE A 42 -0.96 10.59 2.19
C PHE A 42 -2.29 11.32 2.39
N ASP A 43 -2.78 12.12 1.42
CA ASP A 43 -4.07 12.80 1.56
C ASP A 43 -5.25 11.82 1.63
N PRO A 44 -5.38 10.82 0.73
CA PRO A 44 -6.44 9.82 0.85
C PRO A 44 -6.31 8.97 2.13
N MET A 45 -5.07 8.66 2.56
CA MET A 45 -4.82 7.90 3.79
C MET A 45 -5.23 8.71 5.03
N LEU A 46 -4.98 10.01 5.03
CA LEU A 46 -5.39 10.91 6.10
C LEU A 46 -6.91 11.01 6.19
N ILE A 47 -7.59 11.22 5.05
CA ILE A 47 -9.05 11.25 4.94
C ILE A 47 -9.65 9.93 5.45
N ALA A 48 -9.15 8.78 4.96
CA ALA A 48 -9.61 7.46 5.41
C ALA A 48 -9.38 7.26 6.92
N GLY A 49 -8.25 7.71 7.44
CA GLY A 49 -7.94 7.68 8.87
C GLY A 49 -8.95 8.47 9.71
N PHE A 50 -9.32 9.68 9.29
CA PHE A 50 -10.35 10.48 9.96
C PHE A 50 -11.74 9.84 9.88
N VAL A 51 -12.12 9.30 8.71
CA VAL A 51 -13.41 8.60 8.54
C VAL A 51 -13.47 7.36 9.44
N MET A 52 -12.42 6.54 9.47
CA MET A 52 -12.35 5.37 10.35
C MET A 52 -12.37 5.76 11.84
N LEU A 53 -11.66 6.82 12.22
CA LEU A 53 -11.65 7.30 13.60
C LEU A 53 -13.06 7.73 14.05
N ALA A 54 -13.83 8.38 13.15
CA ALA A 54 -15.17 8.87 13.45
C ALA A 54 -16.24 7.77 13.43
N LYS A 55 -16.14 6.82 12.47
CA LYS A 55 -17.20 5.83 12.22
C LYS A 55 -16.90 4.43 12.76
N SER A 56 -15.62 4.03 12.83
CA SER A 56 -15.22 2.66 13.15
C SER A 56 -13.83 2.63 13.83
N PRO A 57 -13.67 3.17 15.04
CA PRO A 57 -12.36 3.27 15.71
C PRO A 57 -11.72 1.89 15.96
N ASP A 58 -12.49 0.83 16.17
CA ASP A 58 -11.98 -0.54 16.33
C ASP A 58 -11.37 -1.06 15.02
N PHE A 59 -11.98 -0.73 13.87
CA PHE A 59 -11.40 -1.05 12.57
C PHE A 59 -10.08 -0.30 12.34
N LEU A 60 -10.01 0.98 12.69
CA LEU A 60 -8.75 1.73 12.63
C LEU A 60 -7.67 1.07 13.51
N LYS A 61 -8.01 0.65 14.72
CA LYS A 61 -7.08 -0.06 15.62
C LYS A 61 -6.55 -1.34 14.98
N LYS A 62 -7.41 -2.16 14.35
CA LYS A 62 -6.99 -3.35 13.59
C LYS A 62 -6.03 -3.00 12.44
N ARG A 63 -6.29 -1.91 11.72
CA ARG A 63 -5.43 -1.44 10.62
C ARG A 63 -4.08 -0.89 11.06
N LEU A 64 -4.00 -0.36 12.26
CA LEU A 64 -2.74 0.12 12.87
C LEU A 64 -1.90 -1.04 13.44
N ASP A 65 -2.50 -2.20 13.73
CA ASP A 65 -1.74 -3.38 14.16
C ASP A 65 -1.00 -3.98 12.96
N ALA A 66 0.33 -3.89 13.00
CA ALA A 66 1.23 -4.37 11.97
C ALA A 66 2.10 -5.54 12.43
N LYS A 67 1.79 -6.11 13.62
CA LYS A 67 2.58 -7.21 14.19
C LYS A 67 2.23 -8.54 13.53
N GLU A 68 2.95 -8.86 12.47
CA GLU A 68 2.82 -10.15 11.82
C GLU A 68 3.35 -11.28 12.71
N LYS A 69 2.55 -12.34 12.86
CA LYS A 69 2.89 -13.49 13.72
C LYS A 69 3.50 -14.65 12.93
N GLN A 70 3.07 -14.83 11.69
CA GLN A 70 3.50 -15.94 10.84
C GLN A 70 4.91 -15.72 10.29
N GLY A 71 5.74 -16.76 10.31
CA GLY A 71 7.13 -16.70 9.86
C GLY A 71 7.29 -16.32 8.39
N THR A 72 6.53 -16.95 7.50
CA THR A 72 6.50 -16.66 6.06
C THR A 72 6.12 -15.22 5.79
N GLN A 73 5.09 -14.71 6.48
CA GLN A 73 4.61 -13.35 6.32
C GLN A 73 5.61 -12.30 6.82
N LYS A 74 6.41 -12.61 7.83
CA LYS A 74 7.53 -11.74 8.26
C LYS A 74 8.56 -11.57 7.14
N GLY A 75 8.88 -12.64 6.42
CA GLY A 75 9.75 -12.58 5.24
C GLY A 75 9.16 -11.72 4.13
N VAL A 76 7.87 -11.90 3.82
CA VAL A 76 7.12 -11.11 2.84
C VAL A 76 7.15 -9.61 3.21
N VAL A 77 6.90 -9.27 4.46
CA VAL A 77 6.93 -7.88 4.95
C VAL A 77 8.34 -7.28 4.84
N ALA A 78 9.37 -8.04 5.25
CA ALA A 78 10.75 -7.57 5.18
C ALA A 78 11.21 -7.34 3.73
N PHE A 79 10.90 -8.28 2.82
CA PHE A 79 11.25 -8.14 1.41
C PHE A 79 10.47 -7.00 0.73
N SER A 80 9.19 -6.85 1.05
CA SER A 80 8.40 -5.68 0.60
C SER A 80 9.02 -4.37 1.08
N GLY A 81 9.42 -4.30 2.35
CA GLY A 81 10.10 -3.12 2.90
C GLY A 81 11.38 -2.77 2.14
N LEU A 82 12.23 -3.79 1.87
CA LEU A 82 13.45 -3.60 1.07
C LEU A 82 13.15 -3.12 -0.35
N MET A 83 12.15 -3.71 -0.99
CA MET A 83 11.68 -3.31 -2.32
C MET A 83 11.24 -1.84 -2.34
N PHE A 84 10.43 -1.40 -1.35
CA PHE A 84 10.00 0.00 -1.25
C PHE A 84 11.18 0.95 -1.05
N ILE A 85 12.11 0.61 -0.15
CA ILE A 85 13.31 1.42 0.09
C ILE A 85 14.11 1.54 -1.21
N ALA A 86 14.41 0.42 -1.86
CA ALA A 86 15.15 0.41 -3.13
C ALA A 86 14.43 1.21 -4.22
N GLY A 87 13.13 1.03 -4.37
CA GLY A 87 12.34 1.71 -5.39
C GLY A 87 12.28 3.22 -5.21
N PHE A 88 12.09 3.71 -3.99
CA PHE A 88 12.10 5.15 -3.70
C PHE A 88 13.49 5.77 -3.88
N VAL A 89 14.53 5.09 -3.37
CA VAL A 89 15.92 5.56 -3.52
C VAL A 89 16.31 5.61 -4.99
N VAL A 90 16.01 4.55 -5.75
CA VAL A 90 16.33 4.50 -7.19
C VAL A 90 15.56 5.58 -7.95
N ALA A 91 14.28 5.82 -7.64
CA ALA A 91 13.51 6.89 -8.27
C ALA A 91 14.08 8.29 -7.97
N GLY A 92 14.52 8.53 -6.74
CA GLY A 92 15.20 9.76 -6.36
C GLY A 92 16.53 9.96 -7.11
N LEU A 93 17.35 8.90 -7.21
CA LEU A 93 18.61 8.92 -7.97
C LEU A 93 18.35 9.10 -9.47
N ASP A 94 17.33 8.43 -10.01
CA ASP A 94 16.91 8.58 -11.41
C ASP A 94 16.56 10.04 -11.73
N PHE A 95 15.79 10.70 -10.88
CA PHE A 95 15.53 12.12 -11.00
C PHE A 95 16.81 12.95 -10.95
N ARG A 96 17.68 12.69 -9.98
CA ARG A 96 18.94 13.44 -9.77
C ARG A 96 19.88 13.38 -10.97
N PHE A 97 20.01 12.18 -11.54
CA PHE A 97 20.97 11.94 -12.63
C PHE A 97 20.32 11.97 -14.02
N GLY A 98 18.98 12.11 -14.09
CA GLY A 98 18.23 12.21 -15.35
C GLY A 98 18.31 10.95 -16.20
N TRP A 99 18.34 9.76 -15.58
CA TRP A 99 18.42 8.49 -16.30
C TRP A 99 17.17 8.21 -17.13
N SER A 100 15.98 8.49 -16.56
CA SER A 100 14.68 8.34 -17.25
C SER A 100 14.16 9.67 -17.76
N ARG A 101 13.50 9.63 -18.92
CA ARG A 101 12.64 10.73 -19.40
C ARG A 101 11.24 10.18 -19.62
N MET A 102 10.43 10.27 -18.57
CA MET A 102 9.05 9.77 -18.65
C MET A 102 8.15 10.87 -19.21
N PRO A 103 7.33 10.56 -20.24
CA PRO A 103 6.34 11.52 -20.76
C PRO A 103 5.32 11.90 -19.68
N THR A 104 4.95 13.18 -19.60
CA THR A 104 4.01 13.70 -18.59
C THR A 104 2.65 12.99 -18.62
N TRP A 105 2.17 12.57 -19.80
CA TRP A 105 0.92 11.83 -19.92
C TRP A 105 0.96 10.49 -19.17
N VAL A 106 2.10 9.81 -19.12
CA VAL A 106 2.27 8.56 -18.33
C VAL A 106 2.09 8.86 -16.84
N VAL A 107 2.72 9.93 -16.34
CA VAL A 107 2.61 10.37 -14.95
C VAL A 107 1.16 10.71 -14.59
N ILE A 108 0.46 11.43 -15.48
CA ILE A 108 -0.96 11.78 -15.28
C ILE A 108 -1.82 10.51 -15.23
N THR A 109 -1.65 9.61 -16.21
CA THR A 109 -2.41 8.35 -16.27
C THR A 109 -2.14 7.50 -15.04
N ALA A 110 -0.87 7.37 -14.62
CA ALA A 110 -0.50 6.66 -13.41
C ALA A 110 -1.11 7.28 -12.15
N SER A 111 -1.18 8.61 -12.07
CA SER A 111 -1.83 9.30 -10.95
C SER A 111 -3.34 9.02 -10.87
N VAL A 112 -4.02 9.00 -12.01
CA VAL A 112 -5.45 8.64 -12.08
C VAL A 112 -5.67 7.18 -11.68
N LEU A 113 -4.86 6.26 -12.20
CA LEU A 113 -4.93 4.84 -11.85
C LEU A 113 -4.58 4.60 -10.37
N PHE A 114 -3.65 5.36 -9.81
CA PHE A 114 -3.32 5.33 -8.39
C PHE A 114 -4.52 5.71 -7.51
N LEU A 115 -5.22 6.78 -7.85
CA LEU A 115 -6.46 7.19 -7.14
C LEU A 115 -7.59 6.17 -7.34
N ALA A 116 -7.73 5.60 -8.55
CA ALA A 116 -8.69 4.54 -8.80
C ALA A 116 -8.39 3.29 -7.93
N ALA A 117 -7.11 2.93 -7.77
CA ALA A 117 -6.69 1.86 -6.87
C ALA A 117 -7.05 2.14 -5.40
N TYR A 118 -6.93 3.39 -4.95
CA TYR A 118 -7.43 3.79 -3.63
C TYR A 118 -8.94 3.65 -3.50
N GLY A 119 -9.69 4.01 -4.54
CA GLY A 119 -11.14 3.80 -4.59
C GLY A 119 -11.52 2.32 -4.47
N LEU A 120 -10.85 1.45 -5.23
CA LEU A 120 -11.02 -0.01 -5.12
C LEU A 120 -10.67 -0.51 -3.72
N TYR A 121 -9.57 -0.04 -3.14
CA TYR A 121 -9.15 -0.42 -1.80
C TYR A 121 -10.15 0.04 -0.73
N ALA A 122 -10.72 1.25 -0.86
CA ALA A 122 -11.75 1.76 0.03
C ALA A 122 -13.03 0.92 -0.04
N GLU A 123 -13.42 0.49 -1.24
CA GLU A 123 -14.57 -0.39 -1.44
C GLU A 123 -14.35 -1.76 -0.80
N VAL A 124 -13.17 -2.35 -0.97
CA VAL A 124 -12.80 -3.60 -0.28
C VAL A 124 -12.91 -3.45 1.24
N MET A 125 -12.44 -2.34 1.80
CA MET A 125 -12.55 -2.06 3.24
C MET A 125 -14.00 -1.87 3.69
N ARG A 126 -14.86 -1.35 2.84
CA ARG A 126 -16.29 -1.18 3.12
C ARG A 126 -17.01 -2.51 3.18
N GLU A 127 -16.70 -3.42 2.27
CA GLU A 127 -17.37 -4.72 2.15
C GLU A 127 -16.88 -5.74 3.18
N ASN A 128 -15.57 -5.75 3.50
CA ASN A 128 -14.99 -6.76 4.37
C ASN A 128 -14.58 -6.19 5.72
N ALA A 129 -15.43 -6.35 6.72
CA ALA A 129 -15.19 -5.94 8.10
C ALA A 129 -14.07 -6.75 8.80
N TYR A 130 -13.73 -7.93 8.27
CA TYR A 130 -12.65 -8.79 8.80
C TYR A 130 -11.28 -8.44 8.24
N LEU A 131 -11.22 -7.51 7.28
CA LEU A 131 -9.98 -7.15 6.61
C LEU A 131 -8.92 -6.68 7.59
N SER A 132 -7.91 -7.48 7.80
CA SER A 132 -6.75 -7.21 8.65
C SER A 132 -5.51 -6.88 7.83
N ARG A 133 -4.55 -6.23 8.45
CA ARG A 133 -3.22 -6.03 7.85
C ARG A 133 -2.34 -7.29 7.96
N THR A 134 -2.62 -8.12 8.96
CA THR A 134 -1.93 -9.40 9.21
C THR A 134 -2.80 -10.56 8.74
N VAL A 135 -2.16 -11.64 8.29
CA VAL A 135 -2.86 -12.86 7.86
C VAL A 135 -3.32 -13.63 9.10
N LYS A 136 -4.63 -13.62 9.36
CA LYS A 136 -5.28 -14.32 10.46
C LYS A 136 -6.76 -14.50 10.19
N VAL A 137 -7.38 -15.50 10.80
CA VAL A 137 -8.82 -15.64 10.87
C VAL A 137 -9.33 -14.93 12.13
N GLU A 138 -10.34 -14.09 11.97
CA GLU A 138 -11.00 -13.38 13.07
C GLU A 138 -12.12 -14.24 13.67
N GLU A 139 -12.42 -14.03 14.96
CA GLU A 139 -13.52 -14.72 15.62
C GLU A 139 -14.86 -14.40 14.95
N GLY A 140 -15.64 -15.43 14.61
CA GLY A 140 -16.89 -15.27 13.89
C GLY A 140 -16.77 -14.85 12.43
N GLN A 141 -15.58 -14.95 11.83
CA GLN A 141 -15.38 -14.64 10.43
C GLN A 141 -16.16 -15.60 9.53
N THR A 142 -16.85 -15.02 8.54
CA THR A 142 -17.54 -15.75 7.46
C THR A 142 -16.90 -15.39 6.12
N VAL A 143 -17.10 -16.26 5.13
CA VAL A 143 -16.67 -15.96 3.76
C VAL A 143 -17.47 -14.78 3.22
N VAL A 144 -16.77 -13.77 2.68
CA VAL A 144 -17.38 -12.63 2.00
C VAL A 144 -17.36 -12.92 0.50
N ASP A 145 -18.53 -13.01 -0.12
CA ASP A 145 -18.73 -13.35 -1.53
C ASP A 145 -19.54 -12.29 -2.30
N THR A 146 -19.78 -11.14 -1.67
CA THR A 146 -20.55 -10.02 -2.25
C THR A 146 -19.65 -8.97 -2.90
N GLY A 147 -20.25 -8.08 -3.70
CA GLY A 147 -19.60 -6.95 -4.33
C GLY A 147 -18.35 -7.33 -5.12
N LEU A 148 -17.20 -6.74 -4.79
CA LEU A 148 -15.92 -7.05 -5.44
C LEU A 148 -15.47 -8.49 -5.19
N TYR A 149 -15.80 -9.09 -4.05
CA TYR A 149 -15.49 -10.47 -3.73
C TYR A 149 -16.30 -11.48 -4.56
N GLY A 150 -17.46 -11.09 -5.06
CA GLY A 150 -18.25 -11.89 -6.02
C GLY A 150 -17.64 -11.92 -7.43
N ILE A 151 -16.70 -11.00 -7.75
CA ILE A 151 -16.05 -10.92 -9.05
C ILE A 151 -14.63 -11.54 -9.00
N VAL A 152 -13.86 -11.21 -7.95
CA VAL A 152 -12.49 -11.70 -7.75
C VAL A 152 -12.29 -12.12 -6.30
N ARG A 153 -11.57 -13.22 -6.07
CA ARG A 153 -11.34 -13.76 -4.72
C ARG A 153 -10.54 -12.84 -3.81
N HIS A 154 -9.60 -12.09 -4.37
CA HIS A 154 -8.67 -11.27 -3.60
C HIS A 154 -8.61 -9.83 -4.13
N PRO A 155 -9.72 -9.06 -4.04
CA PRO A 155 -9.78 -7.71 -4.59
C PRO A 155 -8.81 -6.74 -3.90
N MET A 156 -8.48 -6.97 -2.62
CA MET A 156 -7.46 -6.19 -1.91
C MET A 156 -6.08 -6.32 -2.57
N TYR A 157 -5.68 -7.54 -2.94
CA TYR A 157 -4.38 -7.74 -3.59
C TYR A 157 -4.33 -7.15 -4.98
N MET A 158 -5.41 -7.23 -5.74
CA MET A 158 -5.53 -6.55 -7.03
C MET A 158 -5.36 -5.03 -6.87
N ALA A 159 -6.06 -4.42 -5.93
CA ALA A 159 -5.97 -2.99 -5.66
C ALA A 159 -4.55 -2.58 -5.22
N THR A 160 -3.90 -3.35 -4.34
CA THR A 160 -2.54 -3.04 -3.88
C THR A 160 -1.48 -3.23 -4.95
N ILE A 161 -1.59 -4.25 -5.81
CA ILE A 161 -0.69 -4.43 -6.96
C ILE A 161 -0.79 -3.21 -7.89
N LEU A 162 -2.01 -2.80 -8.25
CA LEU A 162 -2.22 -1.62 -9.09
C LEU A 162 -1.63 -0.38 -8.43
N LEU A 163 -1.96 -0.13 -7.16
CA LEU A 163 -1.50 1.03 -6.41
C LEU A 163 0.04 1.12 -6.39
N PHE A 164 0.72 0.02 -6.09
CA PHE A 164 2.17 0.05 -5.90
C PHE A 164 2.94 0.08 -7.22
N LEU A 165 2.41 -0.54 -8.29
CA LEU A 165 3.01 -0.40 -9.62
C LEU A 165 2.90 1.02 -10.18
N MET A 166 1.89 1.79 -9.76
CA MET A 166 1.76 3.19 -10.18
C MET A 166 2.75 4.12 -9.46
N ILE A 167 3.27 3.76 -8.28
CA ILE A 167 4.23 4.60 -7.51
C ILE A 167 5.41 5.08 -8.37
N PRO A 168 6.22 4.18 -8.98
CA PRO A 168 7.37 4.61 -9.77
C PRO A 168 6.97 5.39 -11.02
N LEU A 169 5.82 5.12 -11.61
CA LEU A 169 5.29 5.86 -12.76
C LEU A 169 4.87 7.28 -12.36
N VAL A 170 4.26 7.46 -11.20
CA VAL A 170 3.95 8.78 -10.63
C VAL A 170 5.23 9.54 -10.33
N LEU A 171 6.27 8.88 -9.83
CA LEU A 171 7.61 9.47 -9.63
C LEU A 171 8.35 9.77 -10.94
N GLY A 172 7.84 9.34 -12.10
CA GLY A 172 8.49 9.55 -13.38
C GLY A 172 9.75 8.71 -13.61
N SER A 173 9.86 7.55 -12.95
CA SER A 173 11.05 6.69 -12.99
C SER A 173 10.78 5.31 -13.60
N TRP A 174 11.39 5.01 -14.74
CA TRP A 174 11.41 3.67 -15.30
C TRP A 174 12.29 2.72 -14.49
N TYR A 175 13.39 3.20 -13.93
CA TYR A 175 14.28 2.39 -13.10
C TYR A 175 13.65 2.02 -11.76
N GLY A 176 12.89 2.93 -11.16
CA GLY A 176 12.08 2.62 -9.99
C GLY A 176 11.06 1.51 -10.25
N LEU A 177 10.48 1.46 -11.46
CA LEU A 177 9.53 0.42 -11.86
C LEU A 177 10.14 -0.98 -11.80
N ILE A 178 11.44 -1.14 -12.08
CA ILE A 178 12.12 -2.43 -12.01
C ILE A 178 12.03 -3.00 -10.59
N ALA A 179 12.26 -2.18 -9.56
CA ALA A 179 12.12 -2.62 -8.17
C ALA A 179 10.67 -3.01 -7.83
N PHE A 180 9.70 -2.17 -8.21
CA PHE A 180 8.29 -2.43 -7.92
C PHE A 180 7.68 -3.59 -8.73
N ALA A 181 8.27 -3.97 -9.88
CA ALA A 181 7.83 -5.10 -10.69
C ALA A 181 7.92 -6.46 -9.96
N PHE A 182 8.70 -6.56 -8.88
CA PHE A 182 8.74 -7.74 -8.02
C PHE A 182 7.52 -7.86 -7.08
N TYR A 183 6.75 -6.78 -6.90
CA TYR A 183 5.63 -6.79 -5.97
C TYR A 183 4.55 -7.83 -6.28
N PRO A 184 4.11 -8.06 -7.54
CA PRO A 184 3.16 -9.13 -7.84
C PRO A 184 3.65 -10.52 -7.41
N ALA A 185 4.94 -10.81 -7.55
CA ALA A 185 5.51 -12.08 -7.09
C ALA A 185 5.47 -12.22 -5.56
N ILE A 186 5.73 -11.13 -4.83
CA ILE A 186 5.60 -11.09 -3.36
C ILE A 186 4.16 -11.37 -2.96
N ILE A 187 3.19 -10.75 -3.65
CA ILE A 187 1.76 -10.94 -3.37
C ILE A 187 1.32 -12.37 -3.65
N ILE A 188 1.84 -13.05 -4.68
CA ILE A 188 1.53 -14.46 -4.93
C ILE A 188 1.93 -15.34 -3.74
N VAL A 189 3.10 -15.10 -3.15
CA VAL A 189 3.54 -15.83 -1.95
C VAL A 189 2.59 -15.58 -0.78
N ARG A 190 2.24 -14.32 -0.55
CA ARG A 190 1.33 -13.91 0.52
C ARG A 190 -0.07 -14.52 0.35
N LEU A 191 -0.60 -14.47 -0.87
CA LEU A 191 -1.90 -14.99 -1.23
C LEU A 191 -1.99 -16.50 -0.99
N LYS A 192 -0.99 -17.28 -1.45
CA LYS A 192 -0.95 -18.73 -1.23
C LYS A 192 -0.93 -19.10 0.26
N ASP A 193 -0.22 -18.36 1.06
CA ASP A 193 -0.14 -18.59 2.51
C ASP A 193 -1.48 -18.24 3.19
N GLU A 194 -2.13 -17.15 2.78
CA GLU A 194 -3.46 -16.78 3.25
C GLU A 194 -4.53 -17.80 2.83
N GLU A 195 -4.53 -18.25 1.58
CA GLU A 195 -5.48 -19.29 1.11
C GLU A 195 -5.29 -20.61 1.90
N ASN A 196 -4.05 -21.00 2.17
CA ASN A 196 -3.77 -22.18 2.97
C ASN A 196 -4.29 -22.05 4.42
N LEU A 197 -4.19 -20.86 5.01
CA LEU A 197 -4.73 -20.61 6.34
C LEU A 197 -6.26 -20.63 6.33
N LEU A 198 -6.87 -19.89 5.42
CA LEU A 198 -8.33 -19.79 5.30
C LEU A 198 -8.97 -21.16 5.04
N THR A 199 -8.41 -21.98 4.16
CA THR A 199 -8.89 -23.33 3.86
C THR A 199 -8.86 -24.27 5.09
N ARG A 200 -7.92 -24.03 6.02
CA ARG A 200 -7.79 -24.87 7.23
C ARG A 200 -8.68 -24.39 8.38
N GLU A 201 -8.87 -23.09 8.50
CA GLU A 201 -9.46 -22.49 9.70
C GLU A 201 -10.86 -21.90 9.47
N LEU A 202 -11.25 -21.64 8.23
CA LEU A 202 -12.54 -21.06 7.88
C LEU A 202 -13.42 -22.11 7.21
N PRO A 203 -14.56 -22.51 7.82
CA PRO A 203 -15.52 -23.40 7.20
C PRO A 203 -16.32 -22.67 6.11
N GLY A 204 -16.40 -23.24 4.90
CA GLY A 204 -17.22 -22.73 3.79
C GLY A 204 -16.52 -22.75 2.44
#